data_55baff850f5ea8e3317d0e5d8734ba7d
#
_entry.id   55baff850f5ea8e3317d0e5d8734ba7d
#
_cell.length_a   1.000
_cell.length_b   1.000
_cell.length_c   1.000
_cell.angle_alpha   90.00
_cell.angle_beta   90.00
_cell.angle_gamma   90.00
#
_symmetry.space_group_name_H-M   'P 1'
#
loop_
_entity.id
_entity.type
_entity.pdbx_description
1 polymer ?
#
loop_
_entity_poly.entity_id
_entity_poly.type
_entity_poly.pdbx_seq_one_letter_code
_entity_poly.pdbx_strand_id
1 'polypeptide(L)'
;YRRNIVDALAKSYPLSVVKKDFPTVKLELNHIMFDVVPCYVEEFWNSKTFYIPNANDSWRTTVPNDLNDELSRKNQAYGNNIVRNVIRLCKHWNSGAGRVFDSYEMEKWIIQRHFYSGDNLYDKFLSVMNDLAGTRAGVRQALDYIQKYKGDYFNQPNELKQLEWLQKLLPGLK
;
A
#
# COMPACT_ATOMS: atom_id res chain seq x y z
N TYR A 1 -0.64 20.02 20.72
CA TYR A 1 -0.76 20.16 19.25
C TYR A 1 -1.99 19.43 18.71
N ARG A 2 -2.16 18.12 18.94
CA ARG A 2 -3.31 17.35 18.43
C ARG A 2 -4.66 17.89 18.89
N ARG A 3 -4.76 18.40 20.12
CA ARG A 3 -5.98 19.02 20.65
C ARG A 3 -6.37 20.23 19.81
N ASN A 4 -5.42 21.10 19.49
CA ASN A 4 -5.68 22.31 18.68
C ASN A 4 -6.16 21.94 17.27
N ILE A 5 -5.62 20.86 16.68
CA ILE A 5 -6.07 20.36 15.37
C ILE A 5 -7.48 19.77 15.47
N VAL A 6 -7.78 18.99 16.51
CA VAL A 6 -9.15 18.48 16.73
C VAL A 6 -10.13 19.64 16.85
N ASP A 7 -9.82 20.64 17.66
CA ASP A 7 -10.69 21.81 17.88
C ASP A 7 -10.90 22.62 16.58
N ALA A 8 -9.82 22.81 15.81
CA ALA A 8 -9.90 23.50 14.51
C ALA A 8 -10.72 22.72 13.48
N LEU A 9 -10.50 21.40 13.37
CA LEU A 9 -11.24 20.55 12.44
C LEU A 9 -12.71 20.43 12.85
N ALA A 10 -13.02 20.26 14.13
CA ALA A 10 -14.39 20.20 14.62
C ALA A 10 -15.15 21.49 14.35
N LYS A 11 -14.47 22.64 14.46
CA LYS A 11 -15.06 23.95 14.10
C LYS A 11 -15.32 24.08 12.59
N SER A 12 -14.41 23.59 11.76
CA SER A 12 -14.51 23.69 10.29
C SER A 12 -15.46 22.66 9.69
N TYR A 13 -15.63 21.51 10.37
CA TYR A 13 -16.46 20.39 9.92
C TYR A 13 -17.44 19.94 11.01
N PRO A 14 -18.43 20.78 11.38
CA PRO A 14 -19.29 20.55 12.55
C PRO A 14 -20.19 19.31 12.43
N LEU A 15 -20.43 18.82 11.22
CA LEU A 15 -21.24 17.61 10.94
C LEU A 15 -20.38 16.35 10.78
N SER A 16 -19.08 16.45 10.95
CA SER A 16 -18.14 15.34 10.74
C SER A 16 -17.56 14.85 12.07
N VAL A 17 -17.19 13.59 12.09
CA VAL A 17 -16.56 13.01 13.28
C VAL A 17 -15.06 13.31 13.25
N VAL A 18 -14.57 13.96 14.32
CA VAL A 18 -13.15 14.24 14.52
C VAL A 18 -12.66 13.48 15.74
N LYS A 19 -11.71 12.57 15.57
CA LYS A 19 -11.16 11.71 16.63
C LYS A 19 -9.67 11.89 16.78
N LYS A 20 -9.20 11.88 18.05
CA LYS A 20 -7.77 11.75 18.31
C LYS A 20 -7.33 10.32 17.99
N ASP A 21 -6.30 10.17 17.20
CA ASP A 21 -5.59 8.92 16.97
C ASP A 21 -4.08 9.19 17.06
N PHE A 22 -3.27 8.18 17.32
CA PHE A 22 -1.83 8.42 17.42
C PHE A 22 -1.11 7.83 16.19
N PRO A 23 -0.25 8.61 15.54
CA PRO A 23 0.15 10.02 15.75
C PRO A 23 -0.79 11.05 15.10
N THR A 24 -1.93 10.63 14.58
CA THR A 24 -2.84 11.39 13.73
C THR A 24 -4.02 12.00 14.49
N VAL A 25 -4.77 12.83 13.77
CA VAL A 25 -6.17 13.17 14.06
C VAL A 25 -6.99 12.66 12.89
N LYS A 26 -7.98 11.82 13.16
CA LYS A 26 -8.91 11.31 12.14
C LYS A 26 -10.06 12.27 11.91
N LEU A 27 -10.28 12.64 10.67
CA LEU A 27 -11.46 13.35 10.21
C LEU A 27 -12.28 12.39 9.32
N GLU A 28 -13.47 12.00 9.80
CA GLU A 28 -14.38 11.12 9.07
C GLU A 28 -15.42 11.99 8.34
N LEU A 29 -15.32 12.09 7.03
CA LEU A 29 -16.36 12.60 6.15
C LEU A 29 -17.24 11.43 5.69
N ASN A 30 -18.42 11.71 5.11
CA ASN A 30 -19.42 10.69 4.77
C ASN A 30 -18.88 9.42 4.07
N HIS A 31 -17.92 9.57 3.18
CA HIS A 31 -17.39 8.47 2.37
C HIS A 31 -15.85 8.43 2.33
N ILE A 32 -15.19 9.37 2.99
CA ILE A 32 -13.72 9.48 3.02
C ILE A 32 -13.28 9.73 4.46
N MET A 33 -12.20 9.08 4.86
CA MET A 33 -11.52 9.32 6.12
C MET A 33 -10.12 9.86 5.86
N PHE A 34 -9.78 10.95 6.56
CA PHE A 34 -8.46 11.57 6.50
C PHE A 34 -7.69 11.35 7.80
N ASP A 35 -6.45 10.95 7.66
CA ASP A 35 -5.48 10.96 8.75
C ASP A 35 -4.65 12.23 8.66
N VAL A 36 -4.89 13.18 9.56
CA VAL A 36 -4.18 14.45 9.62
C VAL A 36 -3.05 14.35 10.64
N VAL A 37 -1.82 14.41 10.17
CA VAL A 37 -0.63 14.35 11.02
C VAL A 37 -0.11 15.76 11.24
N PRO A 38 -0.02 16.26 12.50
CA PRO A 38 0.68 17.51 12.76
C PRO A 38 2.15 17.37 12.42
N CYS A 39 2.68 18.39 11.78
CA CYS A 39 4.10 18.40 11.41
C CYS A 39 4.66 19.80 11.68
N TYR A 40 5.87 19.89 12.19
CA TYR A 40 6.65 21.12 12.11
C TYR A 40 7.88 20.90 11.24
N VAL A 41 8.38 21.98 10.66
CA VAL A 41 9.49 21.96 9.72
C VAL A 41 10.60 22.84 10.26
N GLU A 42 11.80 22.28 10.31
CA GLU A 42 13.02 23.06 10.51
C GLU A 42 13.69 23.28 9.16
N GLU A 43 13.96 24.54 8.85
CA GLU A 43 14.67 24.93 7.64
C GLU A 43 16.08 25.38 8.02
N PHE A 44 17.08 24.73 7.46
CA PHE A 44 18.47 25.10 7.61
C PHE A 44 19.14 25.16 6.24
N TRP A 45 19.52 26.35 5.81
CA TRP A 45 20.02 26.61 4.47
C TRP A 45 18.99 26.14 3.41
N ASN A 46 19.35 25.22 2.54
CA ASN A 46 18.48 24.63 1.52
C ASN A 46 17.89 23.27 1.93
N SER A 47 17.98 22.92 3.20
CA SER A 47 17.49 21.63 3.74
C SER A 47 16.26 21.85 4.61
N LYS A 48 15.23 21.00 4.42
CA LYS A 48 14.03 20.97 5.25
C LYS A 48 13.97 19.62 5.98
N THR A 49 13.86 19.69 7.31
CA THR A 49 13.64 18.51 8.13
C THR A 49 12.22 18.56 8.69
N PHE A 50 11.46 17.50 8.45
CA PHE A 50 10.09 17.37 8.89
C PHE A 50 10.03 16.54 10.15
N TYR A 51 9.23 16.97 11.14
CA TYR A 51 9.04 16.28 12.41
C TYR A 51 7.58 16.02 12.67
N ILE A 52 7.25 14.77 13.02
CA ILE A 52 5.90 14.34 13.40
C ILE A 52 5.89 13.86 14.84
N PRO A 53 4.73 13.87 15.52
CA PRO A 53 4.62 13.39 16.88
C PRO A 53 5.10 11.94 17.04
N ASN A 54 5.84 11.69 18.10
CA ASN A 54 6.28 10.38 18.55
C ASN A 54 5.75 10.12 19.96
N ALA A 55 5.91 8.89 20.47
CA ALA A 55 5.54 8.57 21.85
C ALA A 55 6.27 9.46 22.87
N ASN A 56 5.72 9.56 24.10
CA ASN A 56 6.29 10.30 25.22
C ASN A 56 6.53 11.80 24.93
N ASP A 57 5.58 12.44 24.24
CA ASP A 57 5.62 13.87 23.87
C ASP A 57 6.89 14.29 23.12
N SER A 58 7.57 13.35 22.50
CA SER A 58 8.73 13.58 21.65
C SER A 58 8.33 13.76 20.18
N TRP A 59 9.32 14.12 19.36
CA TRP A 59 9.19 14.26 17.92
C TRP A 59 10.15 13.31 17.20
N ARG A 60 9.73 12.79 16.08
CA ARG A 60 10.61 12.00 15.19
C ARG A 60 10.67 12.64 13.80
N THR A 61 11.82 12.51 13.19
CA THR A 61 11.98 12.94 11.80
C THR A 61 11.18 12.07 10.84
N THR A 62 10.75 12.66 9.75
CA THR A 62 10.07 11.98 8.64
C THR A 62 10.47 12.62 7.32
N VAL A 63 10.36 11.85 6.24
CA VAL A 63 10.52 12.32 4.85
C VAL A 63 9.19 12.08 4.14
N PRO A 64 8.28 13.06 4.09
CA PRO A 64 6.89 12.84 3.67
C PRO A 64 6.72 12.26 2.26
N ASN A 65 7.68 12.52 1.36
CA ASN A 65 7.57 12.18 -0.07
C ASN A 65 8.60 11.16 -0.56
N ASP A 66 9.42 10.57 0.33
CA ASP A 66 10.50 9.65 -0.08
C ASP A 66 10.00 8.49 -0.93
N LEU A 67 8.96 7.78 -0.46
CA LEU A 67 8.36 6.67 -1.20
C LEU A 67 7.63 7.14 -2.47
N ASN A 68 7.02 8.32 -2.47
CA ASN A 68 6.33 8.84 -3.65
C ASN A 68 7.30 9.18 -4.78
N ASP A 69 8.43 9.77 -4.45
CA ASP A 69 9.46 10.13 -5.43
C ASP A 69 10.14 8.87 -6.00
N GLU A 70 10.46 7.91 -5.12
CA GLU A 70 11.03 6.63 -5.54
C GLU A 70 10.04 5.82 -6.38
N LEU A 71 8.77 5.74 -5.98
CA LEU A 71 7.70 5.09 -6.73
C LEU A 71 7.49 5.76 -8.09
N SER A 72 7.52 7.08 -8.14
CA SER A 72 7.35 7.84 -9.40
C SER A 72 8.46 7.54 -10.38
N ARG A 73 9.72 7.54 -9.93
CA ARG A 73 10.88 7.15 -10.75
C ARG A 73 10.74 5.71 -11.25
N LYS A 74 10.31 4.80 -10.39
CA LYS A 74 10.14 3.39 -10.74
C LYS A 74 9.00 3.18 -11.73
N ASN A 75 7.86 3.84 -11.53
CA ASN A 75 6.75 3.80 -12.50
C ASN A 75 7.15 4.36 -13.87
N GLN A 76 8.00 5.36 -13.91
CA GLN A 76 8.55 5.90 -15.15
C GLN A 76 9.40 4.85 -15.90
N ALA A 77 10.21 4.09 -15.17
CA ALA A 77 11.06 3.05 -15.74
C ALA A 77 10.27 1.84 -16.28
N TYR A 78 9.18 1.46 -15.63
CA TYR A 78 8.34 0.31 -16.04
C TYR A 78 7.09 0.68 -16.83
N GLY A 79 6.74 1.96 -16.89
CA GLY A 79 5.56 2.49 -17.61
C GLY A 79 4.22 2.22 -16.92
N ASN A 80 3.18 2.93 -17.40
CA ASN A 80 1.76 2.70 -17.09
C ASN A 80 1.37 2.60 -15.60
N ASN A 81 2.13 3.22 -14.69
CA ASN A 81 1.90 3.11 -13.24
C ASN A 81 1.86 1.66 -12.74
N ILE A 82 2.52 0.74 -13.42
CA ILE A 82 2.40 -0.69 -13.17
C ILE A 82 2.84 -1.07 -11.75
N VAL A 83 3.91 -0.47 -11.23
CA VAL A 83 4.41 -0.73 -9.87
C VAL A 83 3.42 -0.24 -8.83
N ARG A 84 2.82 0.95 -9.04
CA ARG A 84 1.76 1.48 -8.17
C ARG A 84 0.54 0.56 -8.13
N ASN A 85 0.18 -0.02 -9.26
CA ASN A 85 -0.93 -0.96 -9.34
C ASN A 85 -0.62 -2.29 -8.63
N VAL A 86 0.61 -2.81 -8.76
CA VAL A 86 1.06 -3.98 -7.98
C VAL A 86 0.95 -3.69 -6.47
N ILE A 87 1.43 -2.53 -6.01
CA ILE A 87 1.33 -2.12 -4.60
C ILE A 87 -0.14 -2.08 -4.14
N ARG A 88 -1.04 -1.51 -4.95
CA ARG A 88 -2.48 -1.45 -4.63
C ARG A 88 -3.09 -2.85 -4.48
N LEU A 89 -2.78 -3.77 -5.39
CA LEU A 89 -3.24 -5.16 -5.31
C LEU A 89 -2.70 -5.86 -4.05
N CYS A 90 -1.42 -5.69 -3.73
CA CYS A 90 -0.82 -6.26 -2.51
C CYS A 90 -1.43 -5.65 -1.24
N LYS A 91 -1.69 -4.34 -1.20
CA LYS A 91 -2.38 -3.69 -0.08
C LYS A 91 -3.82 -4.18 0.07
N HIS A 92 -4.53 -4.40 -1.03
CA HIS A 92 -5.87 -4.98 -1.01
C HIS A 92 -5.84 -6.39 -0.41
N TRP A 93 -4.95 -7.25 -0.91
CA TRP A 93 -4.75 -8.58 -0.33
C TRP A 93 -4.39 -8.51 1.16
N ASN A 94 -3.43 -7.69 1.55
CA ASN A 94 -2.99 -7.54 2.94
C ASN A 94 -4.13 -7.10 3.88
N SER A 95 -5.00 -6.22 3.40
CA SER A 95 -6.20 -5.80 4.14
C SER A 95 -7.17 -6.96 4.35
N GLY A 96 -7.43 -7.76 3.33
CA GLY A 96 -8.28 -8.96 3.41
C GLY A 96 -7.66 -10.09 4.25
N ALA A 97 -6.34 -10.17 4.30
CA ALA A 97 -5.59 -11.14 5.10
C ALA A 97 -5.42 -10.74 6.58
N GLY A 98 -6.05 -9.66 7.03
CA GLY A 98 -5.96 -9.17 8.41
C GLY A 98 -4.73 -8.30 8.69
N ARG A 99 -4.17 -7.64 7.67
CA ARG A 99 -3.01 -6.75 7.78
C ARG A 99 -1.78 -7.43 8.38
N VAL A 100 -1.40 -8.55 7.78
CA VAL A 100 -0.27 -9.38 8.24
C VAL A 100 1.10 -8.72 8.03
N PHE A 101 1.17 -7.69 7.20
CA PHE A 101 2.35 -6.87 6.97
C PHE A 101 2.05 -5.41 7.27
N ASP A 102 3.05 -4.68 7.76
CA ASP A 102 3.00 -3.23 7.79
C ASP A 102 2.91 -2.68 6.35
N SER A 103 1.97 -1.78 6.12
CA SER A 103 1.68 -1.27 4.78
C SER A 103 2.82 -0.45 4.18
N TYR A 104 3.53 0.32 5.02
CA TYR A 104 4.64 1.15 4.59
C TYR A 104 5.86 0.28 4.25
N GLU A 105 6.23 -0.65 5.12
CA GLU A 105 7.35 -1.55 4.89
C GLU A 105 7.12 -2.45 3.67
N MET A 106 5.89 -2.94 3.48
CA MET A 106 5.53 -3.72 2.29
C MET A 106 5.67 -2.88 1.01
N GLU A 107 5.18 -1.64 1.00
CA GLU A 107 5.31 -0.72 -0.13
C GLU A 107 6.77 -0.43 -0.47
N LYS A 108 7.57 -0.09 0.54
CA LYS A 108 8.99 0.15 0.43
C LYS A 108 9.74 -1.06 -0.17
N TRP A 109 9.44 -2.24 0.35
CA TRP A 109 10.04 -3.48 -0.17
C TRP A 109 9.67 -3.73 -1.64
N ILE A 110 8.39 -3.50 -2.04
CA ILE A 110 7.95 -3.65 -3.44
C ILE A 110 8.63 -2.61 -4.33
N ILE A 111 8.78 -1.37 -3.88
CA ILE A 111 9.48 -0.32 -4.63
C ILE A 111 10.95 -0.69 -4.87
N GLN A 112 11.63 -1.25 -3.89
CA GLN A 112 13.05 -1.64 -4.02
C GLN A 112 13.26 -2.88 -4.89
N ARG A 113 12.21 -3.67 -5.13
CA ARG A 113 12.28 -4.90 -5.90
C ARG A 113 12.57 -4.64 -7.39
N HIS A 114 13.41 -5.46 -7.99
CA HIS A 114 13.58 -5.49 -9.44
C HIS A 114 12.48 -6.33 -10.09
N PHE A 115 11.86 -5.80 -11.16
CA PHE A 115 10.88 -6.51 -11.98
C PHE A 115 11.44 -6.82 -13.35
N TYR A 116 11.05 -7.93 -13.92
CA TYR A 116 11.40 -8.24 -15.29
C TYR A 116 10.65 -7.29 -16.24
N SER A 117 11.35 -6.72 -17.22
CA SER A 117 10.79 -5.68 -18.09
C SER A 117 9.63 -6.18 -18.98
N GLY A 118 9.67 -7.46 -19.37
CA GLY A 118 8.65 -8.11 -20.19
C GLY A 118 7.38 -8.52 -19.43
N ASP A 119 7.41 -8.55 -18.09
CA ASP A 119 6.26 -8.96 -17.31
C ASP A 119 5.16 -7.90 -17.32
N ASN A 120 3.91 -8.34 -17.50
CA ASN A 120 2.73 -7.51 -17.35
C ASN A 120 2.36 -7.31 -15.85
N LEU A 121 1.27 -6.60 -15.56
CA LEU A 121 0.80 -6.36 -14.20
C LEU A 121 0.51 -7.65 -13.43
N TYR A 122 -0.11 -8.61 -14.09
CA TYR A 122 -0.48 -9.90 -13.51
C TYR A 122 0.76 -10.71 -13.08
N ASP A 123 1.75 -10.85 -13.97
CA ASP A 123 2.98 -11.57 -13.69
C ASP A 123 3.78 -10.92 -12.56
N LYS A 124 3.88 -9.58 -12.56
CA LYS A 124 4.55 -8.83 -11.48
C LYS A 124 3.84 -9.01 -10.14
N PHE A 125 2.50 -8.96 -10.12
CA PHE A 125 1.72 -9.18 -8.91
C PHE A 125 1.93 -10.59 -8.36
N LEU A 126 1.84 -11.63 -9.19
CA LEU A 126 2.05 -13.02 -8.75
C LEU A 126 3.48 -13.25 -8.24
N SER A 127 4.48 -12.66 -8.89
CA SER A 127 5.87 -12.72 -8.43
C SER A 127 6.03 -12.09 -7.04
N VAL A 128 5.43 -10.92 -6.81
CA VAL A 128 5.43 -10.27 -5.50
C VAL A 128 4.73 -11.14 -4.45
N MET A 129 3.55 -11.69 -4.78
CA MET A 129 2.80 -12.55 -3.87
C MET A 129 3.55 -13.82 -3.51
N ASN A 130 4.25 -14.42 -4.47
CA ASN A 130 5.09 -15.59 -4.21
C ASN A 130 6.18 -15.29 -3.17
N ASP A 131 6.88 -14.19 -3.32
CA ASP A 131 8.01 -13.87 -2.43
C ASP A 131 7.55 -13.29 -1.08
N LEU A 132 6.47 -12.51 -1.09
CA LEU A 132 5.93 -11.88 0.12
C LEU A 132 5.17 -12.87 1.01
N ALA A 133 4.37 -13.73 0.44
CA ALA A 133 3.39 -14.54 1.15
C ALA A 133 3.28 -16.00 0.66
N GLY A 134 4.15 -16.43 -0.24
CA GLY A 134 4.11 -17.78 -0.83
C GLY A 134 4.33 -18.92 0.16
N THR A 135 4.84 -18.64 1.38
CA THR A 135 4.93 -19.62 2.47
C THR A 135 3.60 -19.85 3.20
N ARG A 136 2.61 -18.97 3.02
CA ARG A 136 1.27 -19.10 3.60
C ARG A 136 0.46 -20.11 2.79
N ALA A 137 -0.07 -21.14 3.45
CA ALA A 137 -0.73 -22.27 2.79
C ALA A 137 -1.81 -21.86 1.77
N GLY A 138 -2.70 -20.92 2.13
CA GLY A 138 -3.76 -20.46 1.22
C GLY A 138 -3.22 -19.68 0.01
N VAL A 139 -2.16 -18.89 0.19
CA VAL A 139 -1.51 -18.15 -0.91
C VAL A 139 -0.76 -19.13 -1.81
N ARG A 140 0.02 -20.05 -1.23
CA ARG A 140 0.72 -21.08 -1.98
C ARG A 140 -0.23 -21.89 -2.83
N GLN A 141 -1.30 -22.39 -2.25
CA GLN A 141 -2.31 -23.15 -2.98
C GLN A 141 -2.89 -22.35 -4.15
N ALA A 142 -3.23 -21.08 -3.95
CA ALA A 142 -3.76 -20.26 -5.02
C ALA A 142 -2.75 -20.05 -6.14
N LEU A 143 -1.48 -19.74 -5.80
CA LEU A 143 -0.41 -19.58 -6.78
C LEU A 143 -0.14 -20.86 -7.59
N ASP A 144 -0.11 -22.01 -6.93
CA ASP A 144 0.11 -23.32 -7.59
C ASP A 144 -1.03 -23.62 -8.58
N TYR A 145 -2.29 -23.36 -8.21
CA TYR A 145 -3.41 -23.55 -9.12
C TYR A 145 -3.43 -22.53 -10.26
N ILE A 146 -3.11 -21.26 -10.00
CA ILE A 146 -2.97 -20.24 -11.05
C ILE A 146 -1.91 -20.68 -12.06
N GLN A 147 -0.75 -21.12 -11.59
CA GLN A 147 0.32 -21.60 -12.45
C GLN A 147 -0.11 -22.85 -13.24
N LYS A 148 -0.78 -23.80 -12.59
CA LYS A 148 -1.31 -25.00 -13.24
C LYS A 148 -2.26 -24.67 -14.41
N TYR A 149 -3.13 -23.66 -14.22
CA TYR A 149 -4.12 -23.28 -15.23
C TYR A 149 -3.61 -22.21 -16.23
N LYS A 150 -2.40 -21.71 -16.06
CA LYS A 150 -1.74 -20.82 -17.04
C LYS A 150 -1.51 -21.53 -18.38
N GLY A 151 -1.48 -22.85 -18.34
CA GLY A 151 -1.18 -23.70 -19.49
C GLY A 151 0.32 -23.83 -19.74
N ASP A 152 0.65 -24.77 -20.58
CA ASP A 152 2.00 -25.03 -21.05
C ASP A 152 1.96 -25.54 -22.48
N TYR A 153 3.07 -26.07 -23.00
CA TYR A 153 3.16 -26.59 -24.36
C TYR A 153 2.14 -27.72 -24.64
N PHE A 154 1.75 -28.48 -23.61
CA PHE A 154 0.85 -29.64 -23.74
C PHE A 154 -0.59 -29.33 -23.30
N ASN A 155 -0.80 -28.30 -22.51
CA ASN A 155 -2.08 -27.99 -21.89
C ASN A 155 -2.53 -26.58 -22.26
N GLN A 156 -3.73 -26.48 -22.83
CA GLN A 156 -4.34 -25.18 -23.11
C GLN A 156 -4.60 -24.38 -21.80
N PRO A 157 -4.39 -23.07 -21.81
CA PRO A 157 -4.70 -22.22 -20.66
C PRO A 157 -6.20 -22.26 -20.35
N ASN A 158 -6.52 -22.24 -19.05
CA ASN A 158 -7.89 -22.14 -18.58
C ASN A 158 -8.06 -20.82 -17.80
N GLU A 159 -8.39 -19.76 -18.54
CA GLU A 159 -8.52 -18.41 -17.99
C GLU A 159 -9.59 -18.29 -16.91
N LEU A 160 -10.72 -19.01 -17.05
CA LEU A 160 -11.78 -18.99 -16.05
C LEU A 160 -11.30 -19.53 -14.70
N LYS A 161 -10.57 -20.64 -14.72
CA LYS A 161 -10.00 -21.21 -13.50
C LYS A 161 -8.86 -20.37 -12.93
N GLN A 162 -8.05 -19.74 -13.78
CA GLN A 162 -7.05 -18.77 -13.31
C GLN A 162 -7.72 -17.61 -12.58
N LEU A 163 -8.79 -17.05 -13.17
CA LEU A 163 -9.55 -15.96 -12.57
C LEU A 163 -10.20 -16.37 -11.25
N GLU A 164 -10.77 -17.55 -11.16
CA GLU A 164 -11.36 -18.10 -9.93
C GLU A 164 -10.33 -18.12 -8.78
N TRP A 165 -9.13 -18.60 -9.03
CA TRP A 165 -8.07 -18.65 -8.03
C TRP A 165 -7.47 -17.27 -7.73
N LEU A 166 -7.40 -16.38 -8.72
CA LEU A 166 -7.01 -14.99 -8.51
C LEU A 166 -8.01 -14.25 -7.59
N GLN A 167 -9.30 -14.51 -7.76
CA GLN A 167 -10.35 -13.95 -6.88
C GLN A 167 -10.26 -14.47 -5.44
N LYS A 168 -9.70 -15.67 -5.21
CA LYS A 168 -9.40 -16.15 -3.85
C LYS A 168 -8.26 -15.38 -3.20
N LEU A 169 -7.26 -14.94 -3.99
CA LEU A 169 -6.21 -14.03 -3.50
C LEU A 169 -6.73 -12.62 -3.27
N LEU A 170 -7.63 -12.15 -4.13
CA LEU A 170 -8.13 -10.78 -4.15
C LEU A 170 -9.67 -10.78 -4.05
N PRO A 171 -10.24 -11.10 -2.87
CA PRO A 171 -11.68 -11.11 -2.67
C PRO A 171 -12.30 -9.74 -2.96
N GLY A 172 -13.39 -9.71 -3.72
CA GLY A 172 -14.09 -8.47 -4.08
C GLY A 172 -13.52 -7.75 -5.32
N LEU A 173 -12.50 -8.27 -5.97
CA LEU A 173 -12.10 -7.81 -7.30
C LEU A 173 -13.19 -8.28 -8.30
N LYS A 174 -13.84 -7.31 -8.94
CA LYS A 174 -14.85 -7.54 -9.98
C LYS A 174 -14.25 -7.35 -11.36
#